data_6592d1473155bcf431afbb66b7d46146
#
_entry.id   6592d1473155bcf431afbb66b7d46146
#
_cell.length_a   1.000
_cell.length_b   1.000
_cell.length_c   1.000
_cell.angle_alpha   90.00
_cell.angle_beta   90.00
_cell.angle_gamma   90.00
#
_symmetry.space_group_name_H-M   'P 1'
#
loop_
_entity.id
_entity.type
_entity.pdbx_description
1 polymer ?
#
loop_
_entity_poly.entity_id
_entity_poly.type
_entity_poly.pdbx_seq_one_letter_code
_entity_poly.pdbx_strand_id
1 'polypeptide(L)'
;SSAASDVYKRQDGGKVILCSHLGKPKNGPEEKFSLAPVAVRLSELLGQPVVFANDDTVVGENAKAAVAAMKDGDVVLLQNTRFRKEETKNVEEFSKELASLADCYVDDAFGSCHRAHCSTEGVTKFLSPCVAGYLIGKELAVMGKALENADRPFVAVLGGAKIEDKLNVINNLLEKVDTLIIGGGMAFTFLKAKGYEIGKSLLDETKID
;
A
#
# COMPACT_ATOMS: atom_id res chain seq x y z
N SER A 1 -0.41 -6.64 10.21
CA SER A 1 -0.60 -5.26 10.70
C SER A 1 -2.00 -4.71 10.41
N SER A 2 -2.61 -5.05 9.27
CA SER A 2 -4.00 -4.67 8.96
C SER A 2 -5.01 -5.24 9.96
N ALA A 3 -4.82 -6.47 10.43
CA ALA A 3 -5.77 -7.12 11.35
C ALA A 3 -6.02 -6.34 12.65
N ALA A 4 -5.02 -5.59 13.15
CA ALA A 4 -5.19 -4.80 14.38
C ALA A 4 -6.10 -3.57 14.17
N SER A 5 -5.95 -2.86 13.04
CA SER A 5 -6.82 -1.73 12.69
C SER A 5 -8.29 -2.17 12.52
N ASP A 6 -8.49 -3.34 11.93
CA ASP A 6 -9.82 -3.88 11.65
C ASP A 6 -10.56 -4.29 12.93
N VAL A 7 -9.80 -4.73 13.97
CA VAL A 7 -10.37 -5.05 15.28
C VAL A 7 -11.02 -3.83 15.94
N TYR A 8 -10.37 -2.67 15.90
CA TYR A 8 -10.91 -1.46 16.53
C TYR A 8 -12.14 -0.92 15.81
N LYS A 9 -12.13 -0.86 14.50
CA LYS A 9 -13.30 -0.42 13.70
C LYS A 9 -14.53 -1.28 13.97
N ARG A 10 -14.33 -2.57 14.19
CA ARG A 10 -15.38 -3.53 14.48
C ARG A 10 -15.94 -3.43 15.90
N GLN A 11 -15.09 -3.13 16.90
CA GLN A 11 -15.51 -3.04 18.31
C GLN A 11 -16.57 -1.97 18.53
N ASP A 12 -16.61 -0.93 17.69
CA ASP A 12 -17.61 0.13 17.73
C ASP A 12 -18.87 -0.18 16.89
N GLY A 13 -19.03 -1.42 16.42
CA GLY A 13 -20.18 -1.86 15.64
C GLY A 13 -20.13 -1.51 14.15
N GLY A 14 -19.02 -1.00 13.65
CA GLY A 14 -18.87 -0.65 12.23
C GLY A 14 -18.93 -1.86 11.30
N LYS A 15 -19.57 -1.70 10.14
CA LYS A 15 -19.49 -2.63 9.01
C LYS A 15 -18.18 -2.37 8.26
N VAL A 16 -17.32 -3.38 8.17
CA VAL A 16 -15.97 -3.21 7.61
C VAL A 16 -15.87 -3.82 6.23
N ILE A 17 -15.65 -3.00 5.22
CA ILE A 17 -15.39 -3.44 3.85
C ILE A 17 -13.90 -3.26 3.57
N LEU A 18 -13.23 -4.36 3.33
CA LEU A 18 -11.79 -4.39 3.06
C LEU A 18 -11.55 -4.49 1.56
N CYS A 19 -10.70 -3.63 1.04
CA CYS A 19 -10.15 -3.74 -0.30
C CYS A 19 -8.63 -3.83 -0.25
N SER A 20 -8.06 -4.64 -1.12
CA SER A 20 -6.61 -4.84 -1.21
C SER A 20 -6.21 -5.32 -2.59
N HIS A 21 -4.90 -5.46 -2.81
CA HIS A 21 -4.37 -6.02 -4.04
C HIS A 21 -3.31 -7.09 -3.76
N LEU A 22 -3.15 -8.00 -4.70
CA LEU A 22 -2.11 -9.02 -4.71
C LEU A 22 -1.45 -9.07 -6.08
N GLY A 23 -0.13 -8.93 -6.10
CA GLY A 23 0.65 -9.04 -7.33
C GLY A 23 0.34 -7.96 -8.39
N LYS A 24 0.59 -8.33 -9.64
CA LYS A 24 0.37 -7.48 -10.82
C LYS A 24 -0.29 -8.30 -11.93
N PRO A 25 -1.59 -8.62 -11.84
CA PRO A 25 -2.29 -9.32 -12.91
C PRO A 25 -2.24 -8.47 -14.19
N LYS A 26 -1.84 -9.09 -15.31
CA LYS A 26 -1.70 -8.39 -16.60
C LYS A 26 -2.91 -8.59 -17.49
N ASN A 27 -3.60 -9.73 -17.34
CA ASN A 27 -4.66 -10.17 -18.24
C ASN A 27 -6.06 -10.14 -17.59
N GLY A 28 -6.22 -9.40 -16.50
CA GLY A 28 -7.45 -9.38 -15.71
C GLY A 28 -7.43 -10.42 -14.59
N PRO A 29 -8.59 -10.98 -14.22
CA PRO A 29 -8.68 -11.95 -13.14
C PRO A 29 -7.85 -13.21 -13.40
N GLU A 30 -7.04 -13.58 -12.41
CA GLU A 30 -6.21 -14.79 -12.40
C GLU A 30 -6.29 -15.40 -11.00
N GLU A 31 -6.64 -16.68 -10.86
CA GLU A 31 -6.85 -17.35 -9.57
C GLU A 31 -5.65 -17.22 -8.62
N LYS A 32 -4.43 -17.31 -9.13
CA LYS A 32 -3.20 -17.13 -8.32
C LYS A 32 -3.07 -15.76 -7.65
N PHE A 33 -3.84 -14.78 -8.09
CA PHE A 33 -3.92 -13.43 -7.52
C PHE A 33 -5.25 -13.18 -6.79
N SER A 34 -6.07 -14.21 -6.60
CA SER A 34 -7.30 -14.11 -5.81
C SER A 34 -6.99 -13.84 -4.34
N LEU A 35 -7.82 -13.03 -3.69
CA LEU A 35 -7.76 -12.75 -2.26
C LEU A 35 -8.51 -13.80 -1.41
N ALA A 36 -9.07 -14.85 -2.01
CA ALA A 36 -9.77 -15.92 -1.27
C ALA A 36 -8.92 -16.53 -0.12
N PRO A 37 -7.63 -16.88 -0.31
CA PRO A 37 -6.80 -17.36 0.78
C PRO A 37 -6.58 -16.31 1.89
N VAL A 38 -6.61 -15.03 1.54
CA VAL A 38 -6.49 -13.92 2.50
C VAL A 38 -7.75 -13.84 3.37
N ALA A 39 -8.94 -14.00 2.80
CA ALA A 39 -10.19 -14.03 3.55
C ALA A 39 -10.21 -15.17 4.59
N VAL A 40 -9.76 -16.36 4.21
CA VAL A 40 -9.64 -17.52 5.11
C VAL A 40 -8.71 -17.19 6.28
N ARG A 41 -7.49 -16.70 5.96
CA ARG A 41 -6.50 -16.37 7.00
C ARG A 41 -6.97 -15.24 7.90
N LEU A 42 -7.64 -14.25 7.35
CA LEU A 42 -8.19 -13.13 8.10
C LEU A 42 -9.32 -13.59 9.04
N SER A 43 -10.18 -14.52 8.59
CA SER A 43 -11.22 -15.12 9.43
C SER A 43 -10.62 -15.83 10.66
N GLU A 44 -9.54 -16.61 10.45
CA GLU A 44 -8.81 -17.24 11.56
C GLU A 44 -8.24 -16.23 12.57
N LEU A 45 -7.60 -15.17 12.07
CA LEU A 45 -6.97 -14.15 12.91
C LEU A 45 -7.98 -13.31 13.68
N LEU A 46 -9.15 -13.05 13.09
CA LEU A 46 -10.22 -12.28 13.73
C LEU A 46 -11.11 -13.14 14.64
N GLY A 47 -11.02 -14.48 14.54
CA GLY A 47 -11.88 -15.40 15.26
C GLY A 47 -13.36 -15.29 14.85
N GLN A 48 -13.64 -14.81 13.63
CA GLN A 48 -14.99 -14.69 13.09
C GLN A 48 -14.98 -14.82 11.56
N PRO A 49 -16.11 -15.12 10.93
CA PRO A 49 -16.23 -15.19 9.49
C PRO A 49 -15.91 -13.83 8.83
N VAL A 50 -15.08 -13.86 7.78
CA VAL A 50 -14.91 -12.78 6.83
C VAL A 50 -15.57 -13.22 5.53
N VAL A 51 -16.57 -12.49 5.09
CA VAL A 51 -17.26 -12.78 3.83
C VAL A 51 -16.35 -12.36 2.68
N PHE A 52 -15.96 -13.31 1.86
CA PHE A 52 -15.22 -13.01 0.63
C PHE A 52 -16.19 -12.72 -0.50
N ALA A 53 -16.21 -11.48 -0.96
CA ALA A 53 -16.99 -11.06 -2.11
C ALA A 53 -16.24 -11.47 -3.39
N ASN A 54 -16.43 -12.74 -3.81
CA ASN A 54 -15.78 -13.28 -4.99
C ASN A 54 -16.44 -12.73 -6.26
N ASP A 55 -15.92 -11.61 -6.72
CA ASP A 55 -16.41 -10.88 -7.88
C ASP A 55 -15.24 -10.36 -8.71
N ASP A 56 -15.07 -10.94 -9.89
CA ASP A 56 -13.96 -10.60 -10.78
C ASP A 56 -13.99 -9.14 -11.28
N THR A 57 -15.14 -8.50 -11.20
CA THR A 57 -15.30 -7.06 -11.48
C THR A 57 -15.03 -6.19 -10.25
N VAL A 58 -14.74 -6.80 -9.08
CA VAL A 58 -14.46 -6.19 -7.78
C VAL A 58 -15.69 -5.54 -7.14
N VAL A 59 -16.47 -4.78 -7.88
CA VAL A 59 -17.72 -4.10 -7.45
C VAL A 59 -18.91 -4.56 -8.31
N GLY A 60 -19.02 -5.85 -8.55
CA GLY A 60 -20.16 -6.44 -9.26
C GLY A 60 -21.30 -6.83 -8.33
N GLU A 61 -22.20 -7.66 -8.85
CA GLU A 61 -23.42 -8.07 -8.13
C GLU A 61 -23.11 -8.86 -6.85
N ASN A 62 -22.08 -9.73 -6.87
CA ASN A 62 -21.70 -10.48 -5.68
C ASN A 62 -21.15 -9.58 -4.56
N ALA A 63 -20.34 -8.58 -4.93
CA ALA A 63 -19.81 -7.61 -3.99
C ALA A 63 -20.91 -6.75 -3.36
N LYS A 64 -21.82 -6.23 -4.20
CA LYS A 64 -22.96 -5.43 -3.74
C LYS A 64 -23.90 -6.24 -2.85
N ALA A 65 -24.20 -7.49 -3.21
CA ALA A 65 -25.03 -8.37 -2.39
C ALA A 65 -24.38 -8.68 -1.04
N ALA A 66 -23.08 -8.97 -1.03
CA ALA A 66 -22.34 -9.21 0.21
C ALA A 66 -22.37 -7.99 1.14
N VAL A 67 -22.15 -6.79 0.60
CA VAL A 67 -22.20 -5.54 1.37
C VAL A 67 -23.61 -5.23 1.87
N ALA A 68 -24.63 -5.42 1.03
CA ALA A 68 -26.02 -5.19 1.42
C ALA A 68 -26.51 -6.12 2.56
N ALA A 69 -25.96 -7.33 2.62
CA ALA A 69 -26.29 -8.31 3.65
C ALA A 69 -25.57 -8.08 5.00
N MET A 70 -24.62 -7.16 5.08
CA MET A 70 -23.81 -6.90 6.29
C MET A 70 -24.65 -6.44 7.46
N LYS A 71 -24.35 -6.99 8.63
CA LYS A 71 -24.80 -6.53 9.93
C LYS A 71 -23.67 -5.78 10.65
N ASP A 72 -24.00 -5.10 11.72
CA ASP A 72 -23.02 -4.42 12.55
C ASP A 72 -21.95 -5.40 13.05
N GLY A 73 -20.69 -5.02 12.87
CA GLY A 73 -19.52 -5.84 13.22
C GLY A 73 -19.08 -6.85 12.14
N ASP A 74 -19.82 -6.98 11.04
CA ASP A 74 -19.44 -7.87 9.94
C ASP A 74 -18.25 -7.31 9.16
N VAL A 75 -17.51 -8.24 8.54
CA VAL A 75 -16.35 -7.94 7.70
C VAL A 75 -16.53 -8.57 6.33
N VAL A 76 -16.42 -7.77 5.29
CA VAL A 76 -16.40 -8.20 3.88
C VAL A 76 -15.03 -7.90 3.30
N LEU A 77 -14.42 -8.85 2.61
CA LEU A 77 -13.22 -8.63 1.80
C LEU A 77 -13.61 -8.67 0.32
N LEU A 78 -13.34 -7.58 -0.39
CA LEU A 78 -13.52 -7.52 -1.85
C LEU A 78 -12.43 -8.35 -2.56
N GLN A 79 -12.68 -8.71 -3.80
CA GLN A 79 -11.68 -9.33 -4.66
C GLN A 79 -10.55 -8.33 -4.99
N ASN A 80 -9.44 -8.82 -5.48
CA ASN A 80 -8.24 -8.06 -5.84
C ASN A 80 -8.57 -6.85 -6.72
N THR A 81 -8.37 -5.64 -6.19
CA THR A 81 -8.70 -4.38 -6.89
C THR A 81 -7.99 -4.28 -8.24
N ARG A 82 -6.80 -4.90 -8.37
CA ARG A 82 -6.03 -4.93 -9.63
C ARG A 82 -6.53 -5.90 -10.69
N PHE A 83 -7.62 -6.62 -10.44
CA PHE A 83 -8.34 -7.31 -11.51
C PHE A 83 -8.97 -6.32 -12.47
N ARG A 84 -9.24 -5.10 -12.01
CA ARG A 84 -9.65 -3.96 -12.82
C ARG A 84 -8.42 -3.15 -13.26
N LYS A 85 -8.26 -2.96 -14.56
CA LYS A 85 -7.17 -2.14 -15.13
C LYS A 85 -7.30 -0.67 -14.77
N GLU A 86 -8.51 -0.24 -14.45
CA GLU A 86 -8.87 1.09 -14.00
C GLU A 86 -8.20 1.45 -12.67
N GLU A 87 -7.98 0.47 -11.79
CA GLU A 87 -7.40 0.67 -10.45
C GLU A 87 -6.12 1.49 -10.48
N THR A 88 -5.12 1.03 -11.23
CA THR A 88 -3.80 1.69 -11.28
C THR A 88 -3.76 2.93 -12.16
N LYS A 89 -4.81 3.18 -12.93
CA LYS A 89 -4.97 4.37 -13.76
C LYS A 89 -5.80 5.46 -13.08
N ASN A 90 -6.31 5.16 -11.90
CA ASN A 90 -7.14 6.07 -11.11
C ASN A 90 -8.38 6.56 -11.87
N VAL A 91 -9.06 5.63 -12.57
CA VAL A 91 -10.22 5.96 -13.39
C VAL A 91 -11.42 6.31 -12.50
N GLU A 92 -12.07 7.42 -12.81
CA GLU A 92 -13.12 8.02 -11.98
C GLU A 92 -14.31 7.09 -11.78
N GLU A 93 -14.75 6.40 -12.82
CA GLU A 93 -15.89 5.48 -12.78
C GLU A 93 -15.68 4.37 -11.76
N PHE A 94 -14.51 3.72 -11.78
CA PHE A 94 -14.21 2.66 -10.80
C PHE A 94 -14.04 3.21 -9.39
N SER A 95 -13.52 4.42 -9.24
CA SER A 95 -13.46 5.11 -7.96
C SER A 95 -14.86 5.38 -7.37
N LYS A 96 -15.82 5.79 -8.20
CA LYS A 96 -17.24 5.93 -7.82
C LYS A 96 -17.89 4.61 -7.45
N GLU A 97 -17.60 3.55 -8.21
CA GLU A 97 -18.10 2.20 -7.89
C GLU A 97 -17.61 1.76 -6.51
N LEU A 98 -16.32 1.89 -6.21
CA LEU A 98 -15.76 1.58 -4.89
C LEU A 98 -16.40 2.42 -3.80
N ALA A 99 -16.52 3.73 -4.00
CA ALA A 99 -17.12 4.64 -3.04
C ALA A 99 -18.60 4.33 -2.76
N SER A 100 -19.33 3.79 -3.73
CA SER A 100 -20.75 3.45 -3.57
C SER A 100 -21.01 2.34 -2.55
N LEU A 101 -19.99 1.62 -2.12
CA LEU A 101 -20.11 0.52 -1.17
C LEU A 101 -20.04 0.98 0.30
N ALA A 102 -19.64 2.22 0.58
CA ALA A 102 -19.33 2.66 1.95
C ALA A 102 -19.73 4.11 2.21
N ASP A 103 -19.83 4.47 3.47
CA ASP A 103 -20.17 5.83 3.93
C ASP A 103 -18.93 6.68 4.24
N CYS A 104 -17.80 6.04 4.54
CA CYS A 104 -16.54 6.70 4.85
C CYS A 104 -15.36 5.87 4.36
N TYR A 105 -14.19 6.50 4.30
CA TYR A 105 -12.98 5.84 3.82
C TYR A 105 -11.84 5.93 4.83
N VAL A 106 -11.13 4.81 5.00
CA VAL A 106 -9.93 4.75 5.84
C VAL A 106 -8.80 4.18 5.01
N ASP A 107 -7.74 4.99 4.78
CA ASP A 107 -6.50 4.48 4.20
C ASP A 107 -5.58 3.96 5.31
N ASP A 108 -5.27 2.68 5.26
CA ASP A 108 -4.31 2.04 6.17
C ASP A 108 -3.28 1.20 5.41
N ALA A 109 -3.06 1.54 4.14
CA ALA A 109 -2.15 0.88 3.21
C ALA A 109 -0.90 1.72 2.95
N PHE A 110 -0.06 1.95 3.98
CA PHE A 110 1.12 2.82 3.90
C PHE A 110 2.02 2.52 2.68
N GLY A 111 2.22 1.24 2.34
CA GLY A 111 3.00 0.84 1.18
C GLY A 111 2.41 1.26 -0.19
N SER A 112 1.16 1.69 -0.23
CA SER A 112 0.43 2.09 -1.45
C SER A 112 -0.10 3.52 -1.40
N CYS A 113 -0.17 4.17 -0.24
CA CYS A 113 -0.76 5.51 -0.07
C CYS A 113 -0.09 6.61 -0.91
N HIS A 114 1.17 6.41 -1.32
CA HIS A 114 1.90 7.33 -2.20
C HIS A 114 1.51 7.22 -3.69
N ARG A 115 0.61 6.30 -4.05
CA ARG A 115 0.17 6.07 -5.43
C ARG A 115 -1.25 6.58 -5.63
N ALA A 116 -1.46 7.35 -6.70
CA ALA A 116 -2.79 7.76 -7.12
C ALA A 116 -3.49 6.58 -7.84
N HIS A 117 -4.11 5.69 -7.05
CA HIS A 117 -4.95 4.59 -7.54
C HIS A 117 -6.40 4.84 -7.15
N CYS A 118 -7.35 4.11 -7.77
CA CYS A 118 -8.76 4.25 -7.41
C CYS A 118 -9.02 3.98 -5.93
N SER A 119 -8.42 2.92 -5.38
CA SER A 119 -8.64 2.50 -3.99
C SER A 119 -7.83 3.30 -2.95
N THR A 120 -6.94 4.20 -3.34
CA THR A 120 -6.16 5.05 -2.43
C THR A 120 -6.52 6.53 -2.55
N GLU A 121 -6.51 7.08 -3.77
CA GLU A 121 -6.76 8.51 -4.01
C GLU A 121 -8.14 8.75 -4.65
N GLY A 122 -8.48 7.97 -5.69
CA GLY A 122 -9.71 8.22 -6.44
C GLY A 122 -10.98 8.15 -5.59
N VAL A 123 -11.07 7.16 -4.71
CA VAL A 123 -12.22 6.94 -3.80
C VAL A 123 -12.45 8.13 -2.85
N THR A 124 -11.39 8.86 -2.47
CA THR A 124 -11.49 9.99 -1.54
C THR A 124 -12.24 11.20 -2.12
N LYS A 125 -12.43 11.24 -3.42
CA LYS A 125 -13.20 12.29 -4.10
C LYS A 125 -14.72 12.13 -3.93
N PHE A 126 -15.17 10.94 -3.53
CA PHE A 126 -16.59 10.56 -3.47
C PHE A 126 -17.05 10.15 -2.09
N LEU A 127 -16.15 10.07 -1.10
CA LEU A 127 -16.48 9.72 0.29
C LEU A 127 -16.04 10.81 1.26
N SER A 128 -16.78 10.94 2.34
CA SER A 128 -16.43 11.83 3.47
C SER A 128 -17.07 11.28 4.75
N PRO A 129 -16.32 11.16 5.85
CA PRO A 129 -14.92 11.54 5.99
C PRO A 129 -13.94 10.56 5.35
N CYS A 130 -12.74 11.06 5.00
CA CYS A 130 -11.59 10.26 4.62
C CYS A 130 -10.49 10.45 5.67
N VAL A 131 -10.02 9.38 6.25
CA VAL A 131 -9.04 9.41 7.36
C VAL A 131 -7.91 8.40 7.15
N ALA A 132 -6.78 8.64 7.81
CA ALA A 132 -5.70 7.68 7.91
C ALA A 132 -5.99 6.63 8.99
N GLY A 133 -5.64 5.38 8.72
CA GLY A 133 -5.70 4.31 9.70
C GLY A 133 -4.51 4.33 10.67
N TYR A 134 -4.55 3.43 11.65
CA TYR A 134 -3.53 3.37 12.72
C TYR A 134 -2.14 2.97 12.21
N LEU A 135 -2.03 2.14 11.18
CA LEU A 135 -0.75 1.78 10.58
C LEU A 135 -0.09 3.02 9.96
N ILE A 136 -0.83 3.75 9.14
CA ILE A 136 -0.33 5.00 8.54
C ILE A 136 0.03 6.01 9.64
N GLY A 137 -0.83 6.18 10.66
CA GLY A 137 -0.55 7.06 11.78
C GLY A 137 0.76 6.71 12.51
N LYS A 138 1.00 5.41 12.74
CA LYS A 138 2.24 4.92 13.36
C LYS A 138 3.46 5.17 12.48
N GLU A 139 3.38 4.87 11.19
CA GLU A 139 4.47 5.09 10.24
C GLU A 139 4.83 6.58 10.15
N LEU A 140 3.82 7.45 10.04
CA LEU A 140 4.02 8.90 10.02
C LEU A 140 4.64 9.43 11.32
N ALA A 141 4.17 8.95 12.47
CA ALA A 141 4.72 9.38 13.76
C ALA A 141 6.20 8.98 13.92
N VAL A 142 6.56 7.76 13.54
CA VAL A 142 7.94 7.26 13.66
C VAL A 142 8.86 7.95 12.64
N MET A 143 8.46 7.99 11.37
CA MET A 143 9.28 8.61 10.32
C MET A 143 9.33 10.12 10.44
N GLY A 144 8.22 10.77 10.78
CA GLY A 144 8.20 12.22 11.01
C GLY A 144 9.18 12.61 12.12
N LYS A 145 9.12 11.93 13.26
CA LYS A 145 10.09 12.15 14.34
C LYS A 145 11.53 11.94 13.89
N ALA A 146 11.80 10.86 13.15
CA ALA A 146 13.15 10.56 12.66
C ALA A 146 13.66 11.59 11.65
N LEU A 147 12.78 12.23 10.87
CA LEU A 147 13.19 13.21 9.84
C LEU A 147 13.23 14.64 10.35
N GLU A 148 12.39 15.00 11.32
CA GLU A 148 12.27 16.38 11.83
C GLU A 148 13.09 16.63 13.09
N ASN A 149 13.13 15.65 14.00
CA ASN A 149 13.79 15.72 15.30
C ASN A 149 14.54 14.43 15.63
N ALA A 150 15.49 14.06 14.77
CA ALA A 150 16.28 12.85 14.97
C ALA A 150 17.17 12.94 16.22
N ASP A 151 17.19 11.88 17.00
CA ASP A 151 18.23 11.69 18.00
C ASP A 151 19.60 11.54 17.30
N ARG A 152 20.65 12.17 17.84
CA ARG A 152 21.98 12.14 17.24
C ARG A 152 22.90 11.12 17.92
N PRO A 153 23.75 10.40 17.16
CA PRO A 153 23.96 10.50 15.71
C PRO A 153 22.82 9.84 14.91
N PHE A 154 22.33 10.53 13.86
CA PHE A 154 21.36 10.00 12.92
C PHE A 154 22.07 9.30 11.75
N VAL A 155 21.99 7.99 11.72
CA VAL A 155 22.58 7.15 10.67
C VAL A 155 21.47 6.60 9.80
N ALA A 156 21.48 6.94 8.52
CA ALA A 156 20.55 6.34 7.54
C ALA A 156 21.27 5.23 6.75
N VAL A 157 20.59 4.12 6.56
CA VAL A 157 21.02 3.01 5.69
C VAL A 157 20.07 2.90 4.53
N LEU A 158 20.56 3.14 3.33
CA LEU A 158 19.78 3.10 2.10
C LEU A 158 20.31 2.02 1.17
N GLY A 159 19.43 1.13 0.71
CA GLY A 159 19.78 0.07 -0.22
C GLY A 159 18.73 -0.12 -1.32
N GLY A 160 19.14 -0.74 -2.40
CA GLY A 160 18.27 -1.06 -3.54
C GLY A 160 19.07 -1.45 -4.77
N ALA A 161 18.35 -1.82 -5.84
CA ALA A 161 18.96 -2.20 -7.11
C ALA A 161 19.24 -0.97 -7.99
N LYS A 162 18.27 -0.04 -8.11
CA LYS A 162 18.35 1.14 -8.97
C LYS A 162 18.54 2.40 -8.14
N ILE A 163 19.45 3.26 -8.60
CA ILE A 163 19.72 4.54 -7.97
C ILE A 163 18.72 5.63 -8.40
N GLU A 164 18.25 5.59 -9.65
CA GLU A 164 17.41 6.62 -10.26
C GLU A 164 16.20 6.99 -9.40
N ASP A 165 15.47 5.99 -8.92
CA ASP A 165 14.27 6.19 -8.09
C ASP A 165 14.58 6.78 -6.70
N LYS A 166 15.85 6.86 -6.30
CA LYS A 166 16.30 7.20 -4.96
C LYS A 166 17.17 8.45 -4.84
N LEU A 167 17.60 9.03 -5.96
CA LEU A 167 18.47 10.23 -5.93
C LEU A 167 17.85 11.39 -5.13
N ASN A 168 16.57 11.66 -5.32
CA ASN A 168 15.89 12.71 -4.56
C ASN A 168 15.83 12.40 -3.06
N VAL A 169 15.64 11.13 -2.70
CA VAL A 169 15.65 10.68 -1.30
C VAL A 169 17.05 10.83 -0.72
N ILE A 170 18.09 10.45 -1.47
CA ILE A 170 19.49 10.59 -1.06
C ILE A 170 19.81 12.07 -0.79
N ASN A 171 19.49 12.96 -1.73
CA ASN A 171 19.75 14.40 -1.58
C ASN A 171 19.04 14.98 -0.35
N ASN A 172 17.78 14.62 -0.14
CA ASN A 172 17.04 15.06 1.05
C ASN A 172 17.59 14.49 2.37
N LEU A 173 18.13 13.26 2.35
CA LEU A 173 18.74 12.65 3.52
C LEU A 173 20.10 13.28 3.86
N LEU A 174 20.92 13.62 2.85
CA LEU A 174 22.23 14.22 3.05
C LEU A 174 22.18 15.52 3.87
N GLU A 175 21.06 16.26 3.77
CA GLU A 175 20.85 17.48 4.58
C GLU A 175 20.44 17.20 6.03
N LYS A 176 20.08 15.95 6.37
CA LYS A 176 19.44 15.61 7.64
C LYS A 176 20.24 14.64 8.50
N VAL A 177 21.05 13.80 7.86
CA VAL A 177 21.75 12.70 8.55
C VAL A 177 23.19 13.05 8.89
N ASP A 178 23.72 12.46 9.96
CA ASP A 178 25.15 12.55 10.29
C ASP A 178 25.97 11.56 9.45
N THR A 179 25.37 10.44 9.06
CA THR A 179 26.02 9.42 8.24
C THR A 179 24.98 8.76 7.32
N LEU A 180 25.31 8.64 6.04
CA LEU A 180 24.53 7.89 5.06
C LEU A 180 25.33 6.67 4.59
N ILE A 181 24.80 5.47 4.82
CA ILE A 181 25.36 4.21 4.35
C ILE A 181 24.57 3.77 3.11
N ILE A 182 25.27 3.63 2.00
CA ILE A 182 24.69 3.13 0.74
C ILE A 182 25.05 1.66 0.58
N GLY A 183 24.01 0.81 0.48
CA GLY A 183 24.15 -0.63 0.31
C GLY A 183 23.40 -1.16 -0.92
N GLY A 184 23.42 -2.49 -1.11
CA GLY A 184 22.76 -3.15 -2.23
C GLY A 184 23.36 -2.85 -3.59
N GLY A 185 22.64 -3.17 -4.67
CA GLY A 185 23.11 -3.01 -6.06
C GLY A 185 23.43 -1.57 -6.43
N MET A 186 22.73 -0.61 -5.86
CA MET A 186 22.99 0.82 -6.15
C MET A 186 24.37 1.30 -5.67
N ALA A 187 24.97 0.63 -4.68
CA ALA A 187 26.31 0.98 -4.20
C ALA A 187 27.39 0.86 -5.29
N PHE A 188 27.21 -0.06 -6.22
CA PHE A 188 28.18 -0.26 -7.31
C PHE A 188 28.23 0.92 -8.29
N THR A 189 27.12 1.61 -8.51
CA THR A 189 27.10 2.83 -9.33
C THR A 189 27.91 3.94 -8.63
N PHE A 190 27.80 4.12 -7.32
CA PHE A 190 28.64 5.06 -6.57
C PHE A 190 30.12 4.66 -6.57
N LEU A 191 30.43 3.37 -6.46
CA LEU A 191 31.80 2.91 -6.54
C LEU A 191 32.39 3.15 -7.91
N LYS A 192 31.64 2.91 -8.99
CA LYS A 192 32.08 3.19 -10.37
C LYS A 192 32.31 4.69 -10.59
N ALA A 193 31.42 5.55 -10.11
CA ALA A 193 31.60 7.00 -10.16
C ALA A 193 32.87 7.46 -9.41
N LYS A 194 33.28 6.74 -8.38
CA LYS A 194 34.54 6.98 -7.65
C LYS A 194 35.76 6.37 -8.34
N GLY A 195 35.62 5.75 -9.52
CA GLY A 195 36.71 5.17 -10.29
C GLY A 195 37.08 3.73 -9.95
N TYR A 196 36.29 3.04 -9.08
CA TYR A 196 36.55 1.63 -8.75
C TYR A 196 36.06 0.69 -9.86
N GLU A 197 36.76 -0.41 -10.03
CA GLU A 197 36.30 -1.51 -10.88
C GLU A 197 35.26 -2.33 -10.15
N ILE A 198 34.09 -2.54 -10.80
CA ILE A 198 32.94 -3.23 -10.20
C ILE A 198 32.65 -4.60 -10.84
N GLY A 199 33.49 -5.04 -11.79
CA GLY A 199 33.35 -6.32 -12.49
C GLY A 199 31.99 -6.43 -13.20
N LYS A 200 31.27 -7.54 -12.96
CA LYS A 200 29.93 -7.81 -13.53
C LYS A 200 28.78 -7.33 -12.60
N SER A 201 29.05 -6.45 -11.66
CA SER A 201 28.04 -5.94 -10.76
C SER A 201 27.03 -5.05 -11.46
N LEU A 202 25.85 -4.89 -10.85
CA LEU A 202 24.80 -4.04 -11.38
C LEU A 202 25.30 -2.59 -11.50
N LEU A 203 25.08 -1.98 -12.66
CA LEU A 203 25.47 -0.60 -12.93
C LEU A 203 24.31 0.16 -13.56
N ASP A 204 24.09 1.37 -13.11
CA ASP A 204 23.22 2.35 -13.76
C ASP A 204 24.13 3.40 -14.45
N GLU A 205 24.43 3.17 -15.72
CA GLU A 205 25.33 4.01 -16.50
C GLU A 205 24.83 5.44 -16.70
N THR A 206 23.51 5.64 -16.61
CA THR A 206 22.87 6.95 -16.82
C THR A 206 23.06 7.91 -15.64
N LYS A 207 23.65 7.44 -14.52
CA LYS A 207 23.77 8.16 -13.26
C LYS A 207 25.18 8.14 -12.68
N ILE A 208 26.20 8.03 -13.54
CA ILE A 208 27.61 8.03 -13.11
C ILE A 208 28.14 9.46 -12.93
N ASP A 209 27.61 10.44 -13.66
CA ASP A 209 28.03 11.86 -13.65
C ASP A 209 27.38 12.65 -12.51
#